data_63cae13b36c523af53fcd709cc9f0d8b
#
_entry.id   63cae13b36c523af53fcd709cc9f0d8b
#
_cell.length_a   1.000
_cell.length_b   1.000
_cell.length_c   1.000
_cell.angle_alpha   90.00
_cell.angle_beta   90.00
_cell.angle_gamma   90.00
#
_symmetry.space_group_name_H-M   'P 1'
#
loop_
_entity.id
_entity.type
_entity.pdbx_description
1 polymer ?
#
loop_
_entity_poly.entity_id
_entity_poly.type
_entity_poly.pdbx_seq_one_letter_code
_entity_poly.pdbx_strand_id
1 'polypeptide(L)'
;MSEDTRTWAHMLERAKTNNFLGKQLFVVFTYPADGMEPIMENITEHLAYQRMLEDTGVMFAAGPMGDRGGETWSGSGMVVVRAENFAAAEKIAAADPMHASGARNYHVQPWLVNEGTITVKVGFASGSRELD
;
A
#
# COMPACT_ATOMS: atom_id res chain seq x y z
N MET A 1 13.32 -21.29 14.87
CA MET A 1 12.91 -19.90 15.06
C MET A 1 13.90 -19.23 16.00
N SER A 2 14.36 -18.05 15.67
CA SER A 2 15.28 -17.28 16.50
C SER A 2 14.61 -16.83 17.80
N GLU A 3 15.34 -16.83 18.92
CA GLU A 3 14.86 -16.30 20.20
C GLU A 3 14.56 -14.79 20.11
N ASP A 4 15.17 -14.09 19.14
CA ASP A 4 14.96 -12.65 18.91
C ASP A 4 13.70 -12.34 18.12
N THR A 5 13.04 -13.36 17.58
CA THR A 5 11.82 -13.18 16.79
C THR A 5 10.61 -13.06 17.71
N ARG A 6 9.80 -12.05 17.47
CA ARG A 6 8.52 -11.83 18.16
C ARG A 6 7.38 -12.28 17.27
N THR A 7 6.27 -12.71 17.88
CA THR A 7 5.06 -13.02 17.11
C THR A 7 4.37 -11.73 16.67
N TRP A 8 3.61 -11.81 15.58
CA TRP A 8 2.81 -10.66 15.14
C TRP A 8 1.77 -10.27 16.20
N ALA A 9 1.13 -11.26 16.83
CA ALA A 9 0.19 -11.02 17.93
C ALA A 9 0.83 -10.23 19.07
N HIS A 10 2.09 -10.51 19.40
CA HIS A 10 2.83 -9.76 20.41
C HIS A 10 3.00 -8.29 20.00
N MET A 11 3.30 -8.03 18.72
CA MET A 11 3.44 -6.67 18.22
C MET A 11 2.12 -5.90 18.28
N LEU A 12 1.01 -6.55 17.95
CA LEU A 12 -0.33 -5.95 18.06
C LEU A 12 -0.68 -5.61 19.51
N GLU A 13 -0.41 -6.52 20.43
CA GLU A 13 -0.67 -6.30 21.86
C GLU A 13 0.21 -5.19 22.44
N ARG A 14 1.47 -5.15 22.04
CA ARG A 14 2.41 -4.10 22.46
C ARG A 14 1.96 -2.71 22.02
N ALA A 15 1.38 -2.59 20.83
CA ALA A 15 0.83 -1.31 20.36
C ALA A 15 -0.27 -0.80 21.29
N LYS A 16 -1.16 -1.69 21.73
CA LYS A 16 -2.22 -1.35 22.69
C LYS A 16 -1.63 -0.93 24.05
N THR A 17 -0.70 -1.71 24.57
CA THR A 17 -0.07 -1.48 25.88
C THR A 17 0.66 -0.14 25.91
N ASN A 18 1.34 0.24 24.82
CA ASN A 18 2.08 1.49 24.71
C ASN A 18 1.25 2.66 24.22
N ASN A 19 -0.05 2.46 24.01
CA ASN A 19 -0.99 3.49 23.54
C ASN A 19 -0.56 4.11 22.19
N PHE A 20 -0.03 3.31 21.30
CA PHE A 20 0.25 3.69 19.91
C PHE A 20 -1.04 3.63 19.09
N LEU A 21 -1.02 4.18 17.87
CA LEU A 21 -2.19 4.10 16.97
C LEU A 21 -2.66 2.66 16.75
N GLY A 22 -1.72 1.74 16.51
CA GLY A 22 -2.01 0.32 16.41
C GLY A 22 -2.90 -0.06 15.23
N LYS A 23 -2.85 0.70 14.14
CA LYS A 23 -3.66 0.42 12.96
C LYS A 23 -2.96 -0.58 12.06
N GLN A 24 -3.52 -1.78 11.93
CA GLN A 24 -2.98 -2.78 11.02
C GLN A 24 -3.48 -2.51 9.61
N LEU A 25 -2.54 -2.37 8.69
CA LEU A 25 -2.73 -2.27 7.26
C LEU A 25 -1.97 -3.41 6.57
N PHE A 26 -2.13 -3.50 5.25
CA PHE A 26 -1.39 -4.48 4.45
C PHE A 26 -0.71 -3.75 3.31
N VAL A 27 0.57 -4.02 3.14
CA VAL A 27 1.39 -3.40 2.10
C VAL A 27 1.60 -4.39 0.97
N VAL A 28 1.25 -3.96 -0.23
CA VAL A 28 1.54 -4.69 -1.47
C VAL A 28 2.78 -4.06 -2.07
N PHE A 29 3.88 -4.78 -2.05
CA PHE A 29 5.08 -4.41 -2.79
C PHE A 29 4.96 -4.99 -4.20
N THR A 30 5.09 -4.15 -5.21
CA THR A 30 4.85 -4.53 -6.60
C THR A 30 6.01 -4.07 -7.48
N TYR A 31 6.45 -4.92 -8.38
CA TYR A 31 7.65 -4.67 -9.18
C TYR A 31 7.56 -5.39 -10.53
N PRO A 32 8.25 -4.85 -11.57
CA PRO A 32 8.18 -5.42 -12.90
C PRO A 32 8.58 -6.89 -12.94
N ALA A 33 7.79 -7.69 -13.65
CA ALA A 33 8.15 -9.07 -13.93
C ALA A 33 9.04 -9.17 -15.18
N ASP A 34 8.85 -8.27 -16.14
CA ASP A 34 9.53 -8.30 -17.44
C ASP A 34 9.60 -6.89 -18.06
N GLY A 35 10.32 -5.98 -17.36
CA GLY A 35 10.52 -4.61 -17.83
C GLY A 35 9.26 -3.76 -17.81
N MET A 36 9.32 -2.65 -18.54
CA MET A 36 8.26 -1.63 -18.51
C MET A 36 7.14 -1.84 -19.52
N GLU A 37 7.38 -2.54 -20.60
CA GLU A 37 6.38 -2.68 -21.68
C GLU A 37 5.06 -3.32 -21.21
N PRO A 38 5.05 -4.48 -20.52
CA PRO A 38 3.81 -5.04 -20.01
C PRO A 38 3.11 -4.13 -18.99
N ILE A 39 3.86 -3.36 -18.24
CA ILE A 39 3.31 -2.38 -17.28
C ILE A 39 2.54 -1.29 -18.05
N MET A 40 3.13 -0.74 -19.08
CA MET A 40 2.49 0.31 -19.88
C MET A 40 1.25 -0.19 -20.62
N GLU A 41 1.24 -1.45 -21.02
CA GLU A 41 0.09 -2.09 -21.66
C GLU A 41 -1.10 -2.23 -20.71
N ASN A 42 -0.85 -2.33 -19.41
CA ASN A 42 -1.88 -2.54 -18.38
C ASN A 42 -2.15 -1.31 -17.51
N ILE A 43 -1.54 -0.17 -17.83
CA ILE A 43 -1.58 1.00 -16.95
C ILE A 43 -2.99 1.58 -16.80
N THR A 44 -3.77 1.61 -17.87
CA THR A 44 -5.12 2.20 -17.85
C THR A 44 -6.05 1.41 -16.93
N GLU A 45 -6.08 0.09 -17.08
CA GLU A 45 -6.90 -0.79 -16.26
C GLU A 45 -6.43 -0.78 -14.80
N HIS A 46 -5.11 -0.74 -14.58
CA HIS A 46 -4.53 -0.63 -13.26
C HIS A 46 -4.98 0.66 -12.55
N LEU A 47 -4.89 1.80 -13.22
CA LEU A 47 -5.30 3.08 -12.63
C LEU A 47 -6.81 3.10 -12.33
N ALA A 48 -7.63 2.48 -13.17
CA ALA A 48 -9.06 2.35 -12.90
C ALA A 48 -9.33 1.49 -11.65
N TYR A 49 -8.58 0.40 -11.48
CA TYR A 49 -8.66 -0.45 -10.30
C TYR A 49 -8.22 0.30 -9.04
N GLN A 50 -7.12 1.04 -9.11
CA GLN A 50 -6.62 1.87 -8.02
C GLN A 50 -7.66 2.92 -7.60
N ARG A 51 -8.31 3.56 -8.57
CA ARG A 51 -9.34 4.56 -8.31
C ARG A 51 -10.54 3.92 -7.61
N MET A 52 -10.94 2.73 -8.00
CA MET A 52 -12.03 2.00 -7.34
C MET A 52 -11.66 1.69 -5.88
N LEU A 53 -10.43 1.27 -5.61
CA LEU A 53 -9.97 1.04 -4.24
C LEU A 53 -9.97 2.33 -3.40
N GLU A 54 -9.61 3.47 -4.02
CA GLU A 54 -9.68 4.77 -3.36
C GLU A 54 -11.14 5.15 -3.06
N ASP A 55 -12.01 5.08 -4.05
CA ASP A 55 -13.42 5.48 -3.94
C ASP A 55 -14.19 4.63 -2.91
N THR A 56 -13.83 3.37 -2.75
CA THR A 56 -14.47 2.47 -1.79
C THR A 56 -13.83 2.49 -0.39
N GLY A 57 -12.77 3.28 -0.21
CA GLY A 57 -12.07 3.39 1.08
C GLY A 57 -11.17 2.21 1.42
N VAL A 58 -10.96 1.30 0.48
CA VAL A 58 -10.06 0.15 0.67
C VAL A 58 -8.60 0.60 0.65
N MET A 59 -8.25 1.53 -0.24
CA MET A 59 -6.89 2.04 -0.32
C MET A 59 -6.60 3.05 0.78
N PHE A 60 -5.50 2.83 1.49
CA PHE A 60 -4.95 3.83 2.41
C PHE A 60 -4.07 4.82 1.66
N ALA A 61 -3.12 4.33 0.88
CA ALA A 61 -2.22 5.14 0.07
C ALA A 61 -1.53 4.25 -0.96
N ALA A 62 -1.12 4.83 -2.08
CA ALA A 62 -0.37 4.12 -3.10
C ALA A 62 0.47 5.10 -3.91
N GLY A 63 1.52 4.61 -4.52
CA GLY A 63 2.34 5.39 -5.41
C GLY A 63 3.56 4.66 -5.93
N PRO A 64 4.19 5.19 -6.97
CA PRO A 64 5.44 4.63 -7.49
C PRO A 64 6.57 4.81 -6.48
N MET A 65 7.47 3.82 -6.43
CA MET A 65 8.70 3.91 -5.64
C MET A 65 9.86 4.16 -6.58
N GLY A 66 10.57 5.27 -6.36
CA GLY A 66 11.75 5.61 -7.13
C GLY A 66 12.88 4.61 -6.89
N ASP A 67 13.79 4.53 -7.84
CA ASP A 67 14.99 3.75 -7.68
C ASP A 67 15.90 4.38 -6.61
N ARG A 68 16.86 3.61 -6.17
CA ARG A 68 17.82 4.06 -5.18
C ARG A 68 18.50 5.35 -5.65
N GLY A 69 18.44 6.41 -4.83
CA GLY A 69 18.95 7.72 -5.19
C GLY A 69 17.91 8.68 -5.72
N GLY A 70 16.74 8.19 -6.17
CA GLY A 70 15.60 9.02 -6.52
C GLY A 70 15.67 9.71 -7.88
N GLU A 71 16.57 9.31 -8.76
CA GLU A 71 16.72 9.92 -10.09
C GLU A 71 15.90 9.22 -11.18
N THR A 72 15.63 7.94 -11.01
CA THR A 72 14.90 7.14 -11.99
C THR A 72 13.77 6.34 -11.35
N TRP A 73 12.91 5.82 -12.20
CA TRP A 73 11.85 4.90 -11.80
C TRP A 73 11.83 3.74 -12.78
N SER A 74 11.97 2.53 -12.28
CA SER A 74 12.04 1.30 -13.07
C SER A 74 10.79 0.44 -12.98
N GLY A 75 9.68 0.99 -12.48
CA GLY A 75 8.39 0.33 -12.54
C GLY A 75 7.87 -0.23 -11.21
N SER A 76 8.61 -0.08 -10.11
CA SER A 76 8.18 -0.54 -8.81
C SER A 76 7.22 0.43 -8.12
N GLY A 77 6.42 -0.08 -7.22
CA GLY A 77 5.48 0.72 -6.44
C GLY A 77 5.09 0.06 -5.14
N MET A 78 4.27 0.77 -4.38
CA MET A 78 3.75 0.30 -3.12
C MET A 78 2.27 0.68 -3.02
N VAL A 79 1.43 -0.27 -2.64
CA VAL A 79 0.00 -0.06 -2.42
C VAL A 79 -0.32 -0.50 -1.00
N VAL A 80 -0.91 0.40 -0.23
CA VAL A 80 -1.27 0.11 1.17
C VAL A 80 -2.78 0.06 1.26
N VAL A 81 -3.32 -1.06 1.71
CA VAL A 81 -4.75 -1.30 1.75
C VAL A 81 -5.25 -1.64 3.15
N ARG A 82 -6.52 -1.34 3.36
CA ARG A 82 -7.29 -1.81 4.50
C ARG A 82 -7.92 -3.15 4.11
N ALA A 83 -7.79 -4.14 4.97
CA ALA A 83 -8.41 -5.44 4.77
C ALA A 83 -8.66 -6.09 6.12
N GLU A 84 -9.64 -6.98 6.17
CA GLU A 84 -10.01 -7.66 7.40
C GLU A 84 -8.92 -8.61 7.89
N ASN A 85 -8.20 -9.24 6.95
CA ASN A 85 -7.14 -10.19 7.25
C ASN A 85 -6.18 -10.30 6.06
N PHE A 86 -5.12 -11.08 6.25
CA PHE A 86 -4.11 -11.29 5.21
C PHE A 86 -4.70 -11.89 3.92
N ALA A 87 -5.59 -12.87 4.05
CA ALA A 87 -6.20 -13.52 2.88
C ALA A 87 -7.03 -12.53 2.05
N ALA A 88 -7.76 -11.62 2.70
CA ALA A 88 -8.50 -10.56 2.02
C ALA A 88 -7.57 -9.59 1.30
N ALA A 89 -6.45 -9.21 1.92
CA ALA A 89 -5.44 -8.35 1.29
C ALA A 89 -4.81 -9.02 0.05
N GLU A 90 -4.52 -10.32 0.14
CA GLU A 90 -4.02 -11.10 -1.01
C GLU A 90 -4.99 -11.09 -2.19
N LYS A 91 -6.28 -11.21 -1.93
CA LYS A 91 -7.31 -11.14 -3.00
C LYS A 91 -7.34 -9.78 -3.66
N ILE A 92 -7.22 -8.71 -2.87
CA ILE A 92 -7.17 -7.34 -3.39
C ILE A 92 -5.96 -7.18 -4.31
N ALA A 93 -4.80 -7.63 -3.89
CA ALA A 93 -3.57 -7.56 -4.69
C ALA A 93 -3.68 -8.38 -5.97
N ALA A 94 -4.20 -9.61 -5.87
CA ALA A 94 -4.32 -10.51 -7.02
C ALA A 94 -5.26 -9.96 -8.11
N ALA A 95 -6.26 -9.18 -7.74
CA ALA A 95 -7.24 -8.63 -8.66
C ALA A 95 -6.74 -7.41 -9.44
N ASP A 96 -5.62 -6.82 -9.04
CA ASP A 96 -5.01 -5.72 -9.80
C ASP A 96 -4.61 -6.23 -11.19
N PRO A 97 -5.01 -5.54 -12.27
CA PRO A 97 -4.63 -5.94 -13.64
C PRO A 97 -3.13 -6.11 -13.86
N MET A 98 -2.29 -5.36 -13.14
CA MET A 98 -0.83 -5.54 -13.19
C MET A 98 -0.40 -6.92 -12.72
N HIS A 99 -1.11 -7.47 -11.74
CA HIS A 99 -0.80 -8.79 -11.17
C HIS A 99 -1.53 -9.91 -11.90
N ALA A 100 -2.79 -9.67 -12.25
CA ALA A 100 -3.59 -10.64 -12.98
C ALA A 100 -3.01 -10.93 -14.38
N SER A 101 -2.44 -9.91 -15.04
CA SER A 101 -1.81 -10.04 -16.34
C SER A 101 -0.38 -10.61 -16.28
N GLY A 102 0.22 -10.62 -15.10
CA GLY A 102 1.63 -11.01 -14.95
C GLY A 102 2.63 -9.89 -15.28
N ALA A 103 2.15 -8.66 -15.53
CA ALA A 103 3.03 -7.51 -15.80
C ALA A 103 3.94 -7.19 -14.63
N ARG A 104 3.45 -7.40 -13.42
CA ARG A 104 4.20 -7.22 -12.18
C ARG A 104 4.12 -8.45 -11.30
N ASN A 105 5.19 -8.71 -10.56
CA ASN A 105 5.20 -9.59 -9.41
C ASN A 105 4.91 -8.77 -8.16
N TYR A 106 4.44 -9.42 -7.12
CA TYR A 106 4.11 -8.73 -5.88
C TYR A 106 4.22 -9.67 -4.68
N HIS A 107 4.31 -9.08 -3.51
CA HIS A 107 4.08 -9.78 -2.25
C HIS A 107 3.38 -8.85 -1.28
N VAL A 108 2.67 -9.43 -0.33
CA VAL A 108 1.87 -8.71 0.66
C VAL A 108 2.48 -8.92 2.03
N GLN A 109 2.62 -7.83 2.80
CA GLN A 109 3.08 -7.89 4.19
C GLN A 109 2.13 -7.09 5.09
N PRO A 110 1.79 -7.59 6.28
CA PRO A 110 1.08 -6.77 7.25
C PRO A 110 1.99 -5.66 7.76
N TRP A 111 1.39 -4.51 8.04
CA TRP A 111 2.10 -3.34 8.56
C TRP A 111 1.30 -2.74 9.70
N LEU A 112 1.94 -2.57 10.83
CA LEU A 112 1.33 -1.98 12.01
C LEU A 112 1.76 -0.52 12.09
N VAL A 113 0.82 0.40 11.84
CA VAL A 113 1.08 1.83 11.87
C VAL A 113 0.89 2.31 13.30
N ASN A 114 1.98 2.66 13.94
CA ASN A 114 2.01 3.09 15.36
C ASN A 114 2.26 4.58 15.52
N GLU A 115 3.08 5.16 14.67
CA GLU A 115 3.58 6.53 14.82
C GLU A 115 3.48 7.28 13.50
N GLY A 116 3.33 8.57 13.60
CA GLY A 116 3.23 9.46 12.46
C GLY A 116 2.26 10.59 12.75
N THR A 117 2.24 11.56 11.86
CA THR A 117 1.38 12.74 11.98
C THR A 117 0.82 13.09 10.62
N ILE A 118 -0.43 13.49 10.60
CA ILE A 118 -1.09 14.05 9.43
C ILE A 118 -1.76 15.35 9.84
N THR A 119 -1.61 16.39 9.02
CA THR A 119 -2.30 17.67 9.21
C THR A 119 -3.18 17.94 7.99
N VAL A 120 -4.45 18.23 8.22
CA VAL A 120 -5.42 18.48 7.16
C VAL A 120 -5.92 19.91 7.27
N LYS A 121 -5.81 20.69 6.18
CA LYS A 121 -6.34 22.04 6.08
C LYS A 121 -7.40 22.07 4.97
N VAL A 122 -8.58 22.60 5.31
CA VAL A 122 -9.70 22.74 4.38
C VAL A 122 -10.15 24.20 4.35
N GLY A 123 -10.16 24.82 3.16
CA GLY A 123 -10.67 26.17 2.98
C GLY A 123 -12.15 26.14 2.62
N PHE A 124 -13.00 26.81 3.42
CA PHE A 124 -14.44 26.80 3.17
C PHE A 124 -14.82 27.57 1.91
N ALA A 125 -14.21 28.74 1.69
CA ALA A 125 -14.54 29.59 0.55
C ALA A 125 -14.00 29.03 -0.77
N SER A 126 -12.76 28.55 -0.76
CA SER A 126 -12.08 28.05 -1.96
C SER A 126 -12.36 26.58 -2.26
N GLY A 127 -12.76 25.80 -1.26
CA GLY A 127 -12.84 24.36 -1.37
C GLY A 127 -11.47 23.67 -1.44
N SER A 128 -10.37 24.42 -1.23
CA SER A 128 -9.02 23.87 -1.30
C SER A 128 -8.77 22.87 -0.16
N ARG A 129 -7.92 21.89 -0.44
CA ARG A 129 -7.51 20.88 0.53
C ARG A 129 -6.00 20.77 0.51
N GLU A 130 -5.40 20.77 1.67
CA GLU A 130 -3.98 20.55 1.86
C GLU A 130 -3.78 19.42 2.86
N LEU A 131 -2.80 18.56 2.58
CA LEU A 131 -2.47 17.41 3.39
C LEU A 131 -0.96 17.37 3.57
N ASP A 132 -0.50 17.46 4.81
CA ASP A 132 0.92 17.40 5.17
C ASP A 132 1.27 16.12 5.89
#